data_456d5a0ba1cfcfa9eb5848e5907c9ed6
#
_entry.id   456d5a0ba1cfcfa9eb5848e5907c9ed6
#
_cell.length_a   1.000
_cell.length_b   1.000
_cell.length_c   1.000
_cell.angle_alpha   90.00
_cell.angle_beta   90.00
_cell.angle_gamma   90.00
#
_symmetry.space_group_name_H-M   'P 1'
#
loop_
_entity.id
_entity.type
_entity.pdbx_description
1 polymer ?
#
loop_
_entity_poly.entity_id
_entity_poly.type
_entity_poly.pdbx_seq_one_letter_code
_entity_poly.pdbx_strand_id
1 'polypeptide(L)'
;MSTLKSVTIVHPSSAVNNIVNDASGNVAVGNNLTVAGSSTITGNETVTGTLTVGGAAVVAVAPTTAGNVPFSTNGTTWSSTAKIVQGTAVASTSGTSIDFTGIPSWVKRVTVMFNGVSTSGTSPKLIQLGSGSVTSTGYISAGGIISGSTGFNVASSTAGFIINSIEGADNIYGSAILNLVTGNTWGACGTLGDVTGTYVNAYTVSGGVTLSGALDRVRITTVNGTDTFDAGTINIMYE
;
A
#
# COMPACT_ATOMS: atom_id res chain seq x y z
N MET A 1 -24.62 -46.50 -40.05
CA MET A 1 -25.04 -45.63 -38.95
C MET A 1 -25.32 -44.24 -39.49
N SER A 2 -26.53 -43.75 -39.34
CA SER A 2 -26.86 -42.37 -39.74
C SER A 2 -26.41 -41.42 -38.65
N THR A 3 -25.41 -40.59 -38.94
CA THR A 3 -24.97 -39.53 -38.05
C THR A 3 -25.86 -38.30 -38.24
N LEU A 4 -26.58 -37.88 -37.21
CA LEU A 4 -27.25 -36.59 -37.23
C LEU A 4 -26.18 -35.48 -37.28
N LYS A 5 -26.13 -34.74 -38.38
CA LYS A 5 -25.18 -33.67 -38.59
C LYS A 5 -25.57 -32.31 -37.95
N SER A 6 -26.84 -32.17 -37.59
CA SER A 6 -27.33 -30.99 -36.85
C SER A 6 -28.56 -31.42 -36.05
N VAL A 7 -28.58 -31.13 -34.76
CA VAL A 7 -29.73 -31.35 -33.89
C VAL A 7 -30.15 -30.05 -33.27
N THR A 8 -31.35 -29.63 -33.56
CA THR A 8 -31.99 -28.52 -32.87
C THR A 8 -33.06 -29.09 -31.95
N ILE A 9 -32.97 -28.81 -30.66
CA ILE A 9 -33.99 -29.19 -29.67
C ILE A 9 -34.78 -27.94 -29.31
N VAL A 10 -36.08 -27.95 -29.60
CA VAL A 10 -36.98 -26.83 -29.34
C VAL A 10 -38.05 -27.29 -28.36
N HIS A 11 -38.27 -26.52 -27.29
CA HIS A 11 -39.45 -26.75 -26.43
C HIS A 11 -40.73 -26.39 -27.22
N PRO A 12 -41.83 -27.18 -27.15
CA PRO A 12 -43.05 -26.93 -27.95
C PRO A 12 -43.63 -25.51 -27.81
N SER A 13 -43.38 -24.83 -26.69
CA SER A 13 -43.88 -23.47 -26.42
C SER A 13 -42.81 -22.38 -26.62
N SER A 14 -41.64 -22.70 -27.16
CA SER A 14 -40.56 -21.75 -27.40
C SER A 14 -40.51 -21.31 -28.86
N ALA A 15 -40.44 -20.01 -29.11
CA ALA A 15 -40.26 -19.45 -30.45
C ALA A 15 -38.79 -19.47 -30.92
N VAL A 16 -37.86 -19.89 -30.04
CA VAL A 16 -36.40 -19.91 -30.31
C VAL A 16 -35.84 -21.30 -30.02
N ASN A 17 -34.74 -21.63 -30.69
CA ASN A 17 -34.03 -22.89 -30.47
C ASN A 17 -33.38 -22.88 -29.09
N ASN A 18 -33.59 -23.92 -28.29
CA ASN A 18 -33.06 -24.04 -26.96
C ASN A 18 -31.64 -24.61 -26.93
N ILE A 19 -31.34 -25.53 -27.86
CA ILE A 19 -30.01 -26.11 -28.06
C ILE A 19 -29.75 -26.19 -29.56
N VAL A 20 -28.64 -25.65 -30.01
CA VAL A 20 -28.22 -25.70 -31.42
C VAL A 20 -26.77 -26.22 -31.50
N ASN A 21 -26.60 -27.29 -32.28
CA ASN A 21 -25.28 -27.75 -32.72
C ASN A 21 -25.00 -27.17 -34.09
N ASP A 22 -23.90 -26.42 -34.25
CA ASP A 22 -23.48 -25.95 -35.55
C ASP A 22 -22.63 -27.01 -36.30
N ALA A 23 -22.28 -26.70 -37.57
CA ALA A 23 -21.47 -27.58 -38.41
C ALA A 23 -20.04 -27.77 -37.91
N SER A 24 -19.56 -26.90 -36.99
CA SER A 24 -18.24 -26.95 -36.36
C SER A 24 -18.25 -27.72 -35.05
N GLY A 25 -19.40 -28.25 -34.62
CA GLY A 25 -19.56 -29.00 -33.38
C GLY A 25 -19.77 -28.14 -32.11
N ASN A 26 -20.05 -26.85 -32.27
CA ASN A 26 -20.38 -26.00 -31.14
C ASN A 26 -21.82 -26.22 -30.71
N VAL A 27 -22.06 -26.13 -29.39
CA VAL A 27 -23.38 -26.22 -28.79
C VAL A 27 -23.78 -24.86 -28.23
N ALA A 28 -24.86 -24.27 -28.75
CA ALA A 28 -25.44 -23.07 -28.19
C ALA A 28 -26.72 -23.41 -27.39
N VAL A 29 -26.79 -22.98 -26.15
CA VAL A 29 -27.98 -23.04 -25.31
C VAL A 29 -28.59 -21.65 -25.24
N GLY A 30 -29.76 -21.45 -25.86
CA GLY A 30 -30.39 -20.13 -25.99
C GLY A 30 -30.91 -19.50 -24.70
N ASN A 31 -31.01 -20.29 -23.63
CA ASN A 31 -31.48 -19.88 -22.31
C ASN A 31 -30.55 -20.44 -21.22
N ASN A 32 -31.05 -20.61 -20.01
CA ASN A 32 -30.30 -21.15 -18.90
C ASN A 32 -29.94 -22.64 -19.09
N LEU A 33 -28.68 -22.99 -18.89
CA LEU A 33 -28.22 -24.37 -18.73
C LEU A 33 -28.18 -24.69 -17.23
N THR A 34 -28.98 -25.68 -16.80
CA THR A 34 -28.93 -26.22 -15.45
C THR A 34 -28.30 -27.60 -15.48
N VAL A 35 -27.17 -27.76 -14.78
CA VAL A 35 -26.49 -29.05 -14.60
C VAL A 35 -26.76 -29.52 -13.17
N ALA A 36 -27.51 -30.60 -13.00
CA ALA A 36 -27.85 -31.13 -11.67
C ALA A 36 -26.70 -31.85 -10.96
N GLY A 37 -25.60 -32.10 -11.65
CA GLY A 37 -24.36 -32.70 -11.15
C GLY A 37 -23.14 -31.82 -11.39
N SER A 38 -22.00 -32.47 -11.57
CA SER A 38 -20.72 -31.74 -11.86
C SER A 38 -20.65 -31.41 -13.36
N SER A 39 -20.17 -30.22 -13.67
CA SER A 39 -19.74 -29.83 -15.02
C SER A 39 -18.20 -29.75 -15.06
N THR A 40 -17.60 -30.37 -16.09
CA THR A 40 -16.14 -30.28 -16.31
C THR A 40 -15.87 -29.57 -17.63
N ILE A 41 -15.15 -28.48 -17.58
CA ILE A 41 -14.70 -27.73 -18.76
C ILE A 41 -13.20 -27.96 -18.92
N THR A 42 -12.79 -28.63 -20.01
CA THR A 42 -11.37 -28.95 -20.28
C THR A 42 -10.64 -27.84 -21.05
N GLY A 43 -11.35 -26.79 -21.46
CA GLY A 43 -10.80 -25.62 -22.14
C GLY A 43 -11.01 -24.33 -21.35
N ASN A 44 -10.88 -23.21 -22.05
CA ASN A 44 -11.15 -21.90 -21.47
C ASN A 44 -12.66 -21.66 -21.37
N GLU A 45 -13.10 -21.15 -20.23
CA GLU A 45 -14.47 -20.64 -20.04
C GLU A 45 -14.44 -19.11 -20.13
N THR A 46 -15.35 -18.53 -20.92
CA THR A 46 -15.55 -17.09 -20.97
C THR A 46 -16.94 -16.77 -20.42
N VAL A 47 -16.98 -16.10 -19.29
CA VAL A 47 -18.22 -15.61 -18.69
C VAL A 47 -18.33 -14.12 -18.97
N THR A 48 -19.28 -13.71 -19.83
CA THR A 48 -19.53 -12.29 -20.14
C THR A 48 -20.43 -11.58 -19.13
N GLY A 49 -20.97 -12.32 -18.18
CA GLY A 49 -21.81 -11.82 -17.08
C GLY A 49 -21.17 -12.06 -15.71
N THR A 50 -22.00 -12.21 -14.69
CA THR A 50 -21.54 -12.51 -13.33
C THR A 50 -21.43 -14.01 -13.13
N LEU A 51 -20.24 -14.50 -12.75
CA LEU A 51 -20.06 -15.85 -12.24
C LEU A 51 -20.35 -15.85 -10.73
N THR A 52 -21.32 -16.67 -10.30
CA THR A 52 -21.66 -16.84 -8.89
C THR A 52 -21.33 -18.26 -8.44
N VAL A 53 -20.51 -18.42 -7.40
CA VAL A 53 -20.13 -19.71 -6.84
C VAL A 53 -20.59 -19.77 -5.38
N GLY A 54 -21.39 -20.79 -5.03
CA GLY A 54 -21.89 -20.95 -3.66
C GLY A 54 -22.72 -19.78 -3.14
N GLY A 55 -23.44 -19.06 -4.02
CA GLY A 55 -24.20 -17.86 -3.68
C GLY A 55 -23.37 -16.56 -3.64
N ALA A 56 -22.07 -16.63 -3.81
CA ALA A 56 -21.20 -15.45 -3.93
C ALA A 56 -20.82 -15.21 -5.39
N ALA A 57 -20.83 -13.96 -5.83
CA ALA A 57 -20.31 -13.60 -7.15
C ALA A 57 -18.78 -13.74 -7.16
N VAL A 58 -18.26 -14.59 -8.04
CA VAL A 58 -16.82 -14.65 -8.32
C VAL A 58 -16.55 -13.72 -9.49
N VAL A 59 -16.08 -12.52 -9.17
CA VAL A 59 -15.59 -11.59 -10.19
C VAL A 59 -14.11 -11.89 -10.39
N ALA A 60 -13.79 -12.65 -11.43
CA ALA A 60 -12.41 -12.83 -11.86
C ALA A 60 -11.95 -11.56 -12.58
N VAL A 61 -11.49 -10.57 -11.83
CA VAL A 61 -10.71 -9.47 -12.41
C VAL A 61 -9.31 -10.01 -12.63
N ALA A 62 -8.98 -10.32 -13.89
CA ALA A 62 -7.62 -10.70 -14.24
C ALA A 62 -6.66 -9.57 -13.86
N PRO A 63 -5.55 -9.85 -13.13
CA PRO A 63 -4.54 -8.84 -12.89
C PRO A 63 -4.02 -8.30 -14.21
N THR A 64 -4.17 -7.01 -14.45
CA THR A 64 -3.69 -6.35 -15.67
C THR A 64 -2.19 -6.07 -15.64
N THR A 65 -1.57 -6.19 -14.48
CA THR A 65 -0.14 -5.95 -14.26
C THR A 65 0.43 -7.05 -13.39
N ALA A 66 1.63 -7.52 -13.73
CA ALA A 66 2.33 -8.51 -12.91
C ALA A 66 2.55 -8.00 -11.47
N GLY A 67 2.30 -8.86 -10.50
CA GLY A 67 2.38 -8.52 -9.07
C GLY A 67 1.07 -7.98 -8.46
N ASN A 68 0.07 -7.66 -9.26
CA ASN A 68 -1.25 -7.30 -8.74
C ASN A 68 -2.01 -8.54 -8.28
N VAL A 69 -2.78 -8.39 -7.23
CA VAL A 69 -3.70 -9.43 -6.74
C VAL A 69 -5.12 -8.87 -6.70
N PRO A 70 -6.14 -9.67 -7.04
CA PRO A 70 -7.52 -9.27 -6.83
C PRO A 70 -7.79 -9.13 -5.33
N PHE A 71 -8.31 -7.98 -4.89
CA PHE A 71 -8.76 -7.79 -3.52
C PHE A 71 -9.99 -6.90 -3.47
N SER A 72 -10.77 -7.01 -2.41
CA SER A 72 -11.94 -6.17 -2.17
C SER A 72 -11.70 -5.22 -1.02
N THR A 73 -11.94 -3.93 -1.24
CA THR A 73 -11.83 -2.87 -0.21
C THR A 73 -13.12 -2.67 0.58
N ASN A 74 -14.25 -3.17 0.07
CA ASN A 74 -15.59 -2.93 0.65
C ASN A 74 -16.45 -4.20 0.73
N GLY A 75 -15.89 -5.38 0.42
CA GLY A 75 -16.60 -6.66 0.42
C GLY A 75 -17.52 -6.91 -0.81
N THR A 76 -17.72 -5.92 -1.66
CA THR A 76 -18.63 -6.01 -2.82
C THR A 76 -17.97 -5.75 -4.15
N THR A 77 -16.95 -4.92 -4.18
CA THR A 77 -16.21 -4.55 -5.39
C THR A 77 -14.79 -5.10 -5.35
N TRP A 78 -14.41 -5.81 -6.38
CA TRP A 78 -13.05 -6.34 -6.54
C TRP A 78 -12.23 -5.41 -7.41
N SER A 79 -11.00 -5.19 -7.01
CA SER A 79 -10.01 -4.41 -7.76
C SER A 79 -8.74 -5.23 -7.92
N SER A 80 -8.10 -5.11 -9.06
CA SER A 80 -6.79 -5.70 -9.34
C SER A 80 -5.73 -4.61 -9.23
N THR A 81 -5.34 -4.28 -8.00
CA THR A 81 -4.25 -3.33 -7.74
C THR A 81 -3.15 -4.00 -6.95
N ALA A 82 -1.96 -3.40 -6.93
CA ALA A 82 -0.91 -3.85 -6.05
C ALA A 82 -1.37 -3.76 -4.59
N LYS A 83 -1.23 -4.85 -3.84
CA LYS A 83 -1.48 -4.84 -2.39
C LYS A 83 -0.44 -4.00 -1.67
N ILE A 84 0.79 -3.97 -2.21
CA ILE A 84 1.87 -3.10 -1.76
C ILE A 84 2.05 -2.04 -2.82
N VAL A 85 1.93 -0.77 -2.43
CA VAL A 85 2.07 0.38 -3.32
C VAL A 85 3.30 1.16 -2.94
N GLN A 86 4.21 1.33 -3.90
CA GLN A 86 5.34 2.23 -3.76
C GLN A 86 4.92 3.63 -4.20
N GLY A 87 5.19 4.63 -3.38
CA GLY A 87 4.99 6.04 -3.73
C GLY A 87 5.99 6.53 -4.77
N THR A 88 5.83 7.77 -5.18
CA THR A 88 6.84 8.45 -6.00
C THR A 88 7.92 9.03 -5.10
N ALA A 89 9.18 8.71 -5.38
CA ALA A 89 10.30 9.24 -4.63
C ALA A 89 10.39 10.77 -4.80
N VAL A 90 10.64 11.46 -3.70
CA VAL A 90 10.78 12.92 -3.63
C VAL A 90 12.21 13.26 -3.28
N ALA A 91 12.85 14.10 -4.09
CA ALA A 91 14.16 14.66 -3.78
C ALA A 91 14.08 15.53 -2.52
N SER A 92 14.95 15.27 -1.55
CA SER A 92 15.09 16.06 -0.31
C SER A 92 16.23 17.06 -0.44
N THR A 93 16.14 17.95 -1.44
CA THR A 93 17.20 18.92 -1.79
C THR A 93 16.76 20.37 -1.57
N SER A 94 15.59 20.60 -1.00
CA SER A 94 15.09 21.94 -0.69
C SER A 94 13.86 21.87 0.23
N GLY A 95 13.50 23.03 0.81
CA GLY A 95 12.34 23.17 1.68
C GLY A 95 12.58 22.66 3.10
N THR A 96 11.66 22.98 4.00
CA THR A 96 11.72 22.59 5.43
C THR A 96 10.86 21.37 5.73
N SER A 97 10.14 20.85 4.75
CA SER A 97 9.35 19.61 4.86
C SER A 97 9.24 18.90 3.52
N ILE A 98 9.09 17.57 3.59
CA ILE A 98 8.75 16.68 2.47
C ILE A 98 7.42 16.01 2.82
N ASP A 99 6.42 16.17 1.95
CA ASP A 99 5.06 15.70 2.18
C ASP A 99 4.66 14.61 1.19
N PHE A 100 4.09 13.53 1.72
CA PHE A 100 3.38 12.50 0.97
C PHE A 100 1.90 12.58 1.33
N THR A 101 1.04 12.82 0.36
CA THR A 101 -0.41 12.99 0.55
C THR A 101 -1.20 11.99 -0.30
N GLY A 102 -2.50 11.87 -0.03
CA GLY A 102 -3.37 10.97 -0.78
C GLY A 102 -3.18 9.50 -0.43
N ILE A 103 -2.68 9.19 0.78
CA ILE A 103 -2.59 7.83 1.28
C ILE A 103 -4.02 7.30 1.49
N PRO A 104 -4.40 6.18 0.86
CA PRO A 104 -5.75 5.65 0.94
C PRO A 104 -6.13 5.18 2.36
N SER A 105 -7.39 5.35 2.76
CA SER A 105 -7.89 5.00 4.10
C SER A 105 -7.82 3.49 4.44
N TRP A 106 -7.64 2.63 3.46
CA TRP A 106 -7.47 1.19 3.67
C TRP A 106 -6.07 0.80 4.14
N VAL A 107 -5.09 1.71 4.05
CA VAL A 107 -3.69 1.45 4.43
C VAL A 107 -3.58 1.13 5.92
N LYS A 108 -2.80 0.11 6.24
CA LYS A 108 -2.53 -0.37 7.59
C LYS A 108 -1.06 -0.27 7.99
N ARG A 109 -0.18 -0.16 7.00
CA ARG A 109 1.26 0.01 7.21
C ARG A 109 1.84 0.98 6.18
N VAL A 110 2.71 1.87 6.65
CA VAL A 110 3.52 2.75 5.80
C VAL A 110 4.98 2.57 6.18
N THR A 111 5.82 2.34 5.19
CA THR A 111 7.28 2.35 5.34
C THR A 111 7.82 3.63 4.75
N VAL A 112 8.49 4.46 5.54
CA VAL A 112 9.21 5.65 5.10
C VAL A 112 10.66 5.28 4.89
N MET A 113 11.18 5.49 3.69
CA MET A 113 12.51 5.09 3.27
C MET A 113 13.38 6.32 3.00
N PHE A 114 14.56 6.34 3.58
CA PHE A 114 15.55 7.43 3.49
C PHE A 114 16.77 6.95 2.71
N ASN A 115 17.23 7.76 1.78
CA ASN A 115 18.44 7.49 1.00
C ASN A 115 19.29 8.74 0.90
N GLY A 116 20.30 8.85 1.78
CA GLY A 116 21.25 9.96 1.82
C GLY A 116 20.62 11.29 2.22
N VAL A 117 19.65 11.29 3.13
CA VAL A 117 18.89 12.50 3.50
C VAL A 117 19.63 13.32 4.52
N SER A 118 19.92 14.58 4.19
CA SER A 118 20.52 15.55 5.09
C SER A 118 19.73 16.86 5.18
N THR A 119 20.13 17.70 6.11
CA THR A 119 19.54 19.04 6.33
C THR A 119 20.65 20.05 6.65
N SER A 120 20.40 21.32 6.37
CA SER A 120 21.34 22.44 6.57
C SER A 120 21.74 22.71 8.03
N GLY A 121 20.98 22.18 8.99
CA GLY A 121 21.20 22.39 10.41
C GLY A 121 21.27 21.08 11.19
N THR A 122 21.39 21.20 12.52
CA THR A 122 21.59 20.08 13.46
C THR A 122 20.32 19.63 14.17
N SER A 123 19.16 20.16 13.77
CA SER A 123 17.88 19.79 14.41
C SER A 123 17.49 18.36 14.06
N PRO A 124 17.11 17.52 15.03
CA PRO A 124 16.62 16.18 14.78
C PRO A 124 15.46 16.16 13.79
N LYS A 125 15.37 15.12 12.98
CA LYS A 125 14.29 14.97 12.00
C LYS A 125 13.06 14.35 12.65
N LEU A 126 11.87 14.70 12.15
CA LEU A 126 10.58 14.20 12.59
C LEU A 126 9.84 13.53 11.45
N ILE A 127 9.18 12.42 11.75
CA ILE A 127 8.12 11.87 10.91
C ILE A 127 6.79 12.23 11.58
N GLN A 128 5.95 12.97 10.85
CA GLN A 128 4.62 13.38 11.29
C GLN A 128 3.55 12.71 10.43
N LEU A 129 2.47 12.31 11.05
CA LEU A 129 1.29 11.75 10.41
C LEU A 129 0.16 12.79 10.37
N GLY A 130 -0.84 12.55 9.54
CA GLY A 130 -2.00 13.45 9.52
C GLY A 130 -3.25 12.82 8.94
N SER A 131 -4.36 13.49 9.23
CA SER A 131 -5.69 13.23 8.70
C SER A 131 -6.33 14.58 8.36
N GLY A 132 -6.47 14.89 7.07
CA GLY A 132 -6.87 16.22 6.59
C GLY A 132 -5.79 17.28 6.76
N SER A 133 -5.10 17.32 7.89
CA SER A 133 -3.95 18.17 8.20
C SER A 133 -2.85 17.37 8.91
N VAL A 134 -1.64 17.91 8.95
CA VAL A 134 -0.54 17.30 9.70
C VAL A 134 -0.81 17.43 11.20
N THR A 135 -0.65 16.34 11.94
CA THR A 135 -0.71 16.31 13.40
C THR A 135 0.69 16.61 13.93
N SER A 136 0.83 17.69 14.70
CA SER A 136 2.10 18.16 15.27
C SER A 136 2.13 18.12 16.80
N THR A 137 1.18 17.38 17.43
CA THR A 137 1.10 17.24 18.88
C THR A 137 0.57 15.84 19.23
N GLY A 138 0.70 15.46 20.50
CA GLY A 138 0.13 14.19 21.00
C GLY A 138 0.97 12.95 20.70
N TYR A 139 2.17 13.10 20.17
CA TYR A 139 3.10 11.99 20.01
C TYR A 139 3.71 11.59 21.34
N ILE A 140 3.91 10.30 21.52
CA ILE A 140 4.79 9.72 22.53
C ILE A 140 5.90 9.05 21.74
N SER A 141 7.03 9.73 21.60
CA SER A 141 8.12 9.26 20.74
C SER A 141 9.47 9.34 21.44
N ALA A 142 10.28 8.32 21.21
CA ALA A 142 11.68 8.28 21.60
C ALA A 142 12.54 7.88 20.39
N GLY A 143 13.69 8.56 20.25
CA GLY A 143 14.71 8.25 19.26
C GLY A 143 16.07 8.16 19.93
N GLY A 144 16.80 7.09 19.66
CA GLY A 144 18.16 6.90 20.13
C GLY A 144 19.19 7.15 19.04
N ILE A 145 20.36 7.61 19.41
CA ILE A 145 21.59 7.58 18.61
C ILE A 145 22.64 6.75 19.33
N ILE A 146 23.29 5.87 18.58
CA ILE A 146 24.57 5.26 18.95
C ILE A 146 25.60 5.87 18.03
N SER A 147 26.45 6.72 18.58
CA SER A 147 27.45 7.48 17.81
C SER A 147 28.84 7.00 18.12
N GLY A 148 29.66 6.87 17.07
CA GLY A 148 31.08 6.58 17.20
C GLY A 148 31.89 7.67 17.90
N SER A 149 31.33 8.90 18.03
CA SER A 149 32.00 10.04 18.69
C SER A 149 31.49 10.31 20.10
N THR A 150 30.16 10.31 20.30
CA THR A 150 29.52 10.78 21.54
C THR A 150 28.93 9.64 22.38
N GLY A 151 28.98 8.41 21.88
CA GLY A 151 28.39 7.23 22.54
C GLY A 151 26.89 7.18 22.34
N PHE A 152 26.15 6.95 23.42
CA PHE A 152 24.69 6.76 23.39
C PHE A 152 23.97 8.04 23.88
N ASN A 153 22.94 8.45 23.12
CA ASN A 153 22.05 9.55 23.51
C ASN A 153 20.60 9.21 23.11
N VAL A 154 19.64 9.72 23.87
CA VAL A 154 18.20 9.53 23.62
C VAL A 154 17.50 10.88 23.65
N ALA A 155 16.61 11.10 22.69
CA ALA A 155 15.70 12.23 22.65
C ALA A 155 14.25 11.77 22.63
N SER A 156 13.35 12.63 23.07
CA SER A 156 11.90 12.41 22.99
C SER A 156 11.21 13.56 22.27
N SER A 157 10.03 13.29 21.70
CA SER A 157 9.24 14.31 21.04
C SER A 157 7.74 14.06 21.22
N THR A 158 6.99 15.15 21.41
CA THR A 158 5.52 15.16 21.36
C THR A 158 4.99 15.71 20.03
N ALA A 159 5.87 16.12 19.12
CA ALA A 159 5.53 16.77 17.86
C ALA A 159 5.63 15.86 16.62
N GLY A 160 6.25 14.69 16.77
CA GLY A 160 6.44 13.71 15.71
C GLY A 160 7.28 12.53 16.19
N PHE A 161 7.41 11.48 15.39
CA PHE A 161 8.36 10.39 15.64
C PHE A 161 9.76 10.90 15.37
N ILE A 162 10.59 10.98 16.42
CA ILE A 162 11.90 11.61 16.36
C ILE A 162 12.96 10.62 15.87
N ILE A 163 13.74 11.08 14.88
CA ILE A 163 15.02 10.50 14.46
C ILE A 163 16.07 11.43 15.06
N ASN A 164 16.78 10.95 16.08
CA ASN A 164 17.72 11.78 16.88
C ASN A 164 19.05 12.00 16.15
N SER A 165 19.00 12.50 14.91
CA SER A 165 20.17 12.93 14.15
C SER A 165 20.49 14.38 14.52
N ILE A 166 21.64 14.61 15.11
CA ILE A 166 22.02 15.89 15.73
C ILE A 166 23.18 16.57 15.02
N GLU A 167 23.61 16.04 13.88
CA GLU A 167 24.67 16.63 13.07
C GLU A 167 24.11 17.08 11.72
N GLY A 168 24.46 18.29 11.26
CA GLY A 168 23.94 18.86 10.02
C GLY A 168 24.41 18.16 8.75
N ALA A 169 25.54 17.45 8.83
CA ALA A 169 26.11 16.69 7.70
C ALA A 169 25.68 15.20 7.69
N ASP A 170 24.79 14.79 8.59
CA ASP A 170 24.29 13.41 8.64
C ASP A 170 23.52 13.07 7.36
N ASN A 171 24.02 12.11 6.59
CA ASN A 171 23.29 11.54 5.46
C ASN A 171 22.57 10.26 5.91
N ILE A 172 21.29 10.38 6.19
CA ILE A 172 20.49 9.30 6.77
C ILE A 172 20.07 8.31 5.71
N TYR A 173 20.33 7.02 5.98
CA TYR A 173 19.89 5.86 5.22
C TYR A 173 19.07 4.93 6.10
N GLY A 174 18.11 4.23 5.52
CA GLY A 174 17.31 3.22 6.21
C GLY A 174 15.82 3.49 6.14
N SER A 175 15.07 2.95 7.07
CA SER A 175 13.62 3.07 7.05
C SER A 175 12.98 3.11 8.44
N ALA A 176 11.81 3.73 8.49
CA ALA A 176 10.88 3.67 9.61
C ALA A 176 9.55 3.06 9.16
N ILE A 177 9.02 2.16 9.97
CA ILE A 177 7.74 1.47 9.72
C ILE A 177 6.69 2.06 10.66
N LEU A 178 5.57 2.44 10.09
CA LEU A 178 4.39 2.99 10.76
C LEU A 178 3.27 1.97 10.62
N ASN A 179 2.77 1.45 11.75
CA ASN A 179 1.72 0.43 11.79
C ASN A 179 0.47 0.99 12.43
N LEU A 180 -0.69 0.73 11.82
CA LEU A 180 -1.98 0.98 12.44
C LEU A 180 -2.23 -0.06 13.54
N VAL A 181 -2.30 0.39 14.79
CA VAL A 181 -2.50 -0.49 15.95
C VAL A 181 -3.99 -0.77 16.14
N THR A 182 -4.82 0.27 16.21
CA THR A 182 -6.27 0.17 16.35
C THR A 182 -6.93 1.52 16.07
N GLY A 183 -8.13 1.53 15.50
CA GLY A 183 -8.84 2.78 15.17
C GLY A 183 -7.99 3.73 14.31
N ASN A 184 -7.57 4.84 14.88
CA ASN A 184 -6.68 5.82 14.27
C ASN A 184 -5.32 5.93 15.01
N THR A 185 -5.00 4.96 15.87
CA THR A 185 -3.75 4.92 16.64
C THR A 185 -2.67 4.22 15.85
N TRP A 186 -1.56 4.93 15.66
CA TRP A 186 -0.39 4.46 14.90
C TRP A 186 0.81 4.30 15.80
N GLY A 187 1.54 3.21 15.61
CA GLY A 187 2.85 2.97 16.22
C GLY A 187 3.98 3.09 15.20
N ALA A 188 5.14 3.55 15.63
CA ALA A 188 6.34 3.64 14.81
C ALA A 188 7.47 2.79 15.38
N CYS A 189 8.25 2.18 14.50
CA CYS A 189 9.55 1.59 14.81
C CYS A 189 10.47 1.71 13.59
N GLY A 190 11.77 1.83 13.80
CA GLY A 190 12.73 1.88 12.70
C GLY A 190 14.17 1.89 13.17
N THR A 191 15.05 1.57 12.20
CA THR A 191 16.50 1.70 12.34
C THR A 191 17.05 2.39 11.11
N LEU A 192 17.85 3.42 11.36
CA LEU A 192 18.50 4.19 10.32
C LEU A 192 19.99 4.29 10.65
N GLY A 193 20.80 4.68 9.69
CA GLY A 193 22.23 4.86 9.89
C GLY A 193 22.75 6.04 9.09
N ASP A 194 23.89 6.56 9.52
CA ASP A 194 24.71 7.48 8.79
C ASP A 194 26.15 6.94 8.74
N VAL A 195 26.73 6.96 7.56
CA VAL A 195 28.11 6.50 7.31
C VAL A 195 28.97 7.62 6.68
N THR A 196 28.52 8.86 6.79
CA THR A 196 29.20 10.02 6.22
C THR A 196 30.05 10.72 7.30
N GLY A 197 31.23 11.16 6.90
CA GLY A 197 32.15 11.83 7.82
C GLY A 197 33.09 10.89 8.57
N THR A 198 33.58 11.35 9.73
CA THR A 198 34.60 10.64 10.53
C THR A 198 33.96 9.54 11.41
N TYR A 199 32.65 9.60 11.64
CA TYR A 199 31.95 8.73 12.57
C TYR A 199 30.78 8.05 11.91
N VAL A 200 30.49 6.83 12.35
CA VAL A 200 29.33 6.04 11.96
C VAL A 200 28.29 6.15 13.07
N ASN A 201 27.06 6.49 12.69
CA ASN A 201 25.95 6.63 13.62
C ASN A 201 24.83 5.63 13.28
N ALA A 202 24.19 5.11 14.31
CA ALA A 202 22.97 4.32 14.18
C ALA A 202 21.83 5.00 14.96
N TYR A 203 20.67 5.11 14.34
CA TYR A 203 19.50 5.76 14.91
C TYR A 203 18.37 4.75 15.08
N THR A 204 17.64 4.89 16.18
CA THR A 204 16.37 4.19 16.37
C THR A 204 15.23 5.21 16.44
N VAL A 205 14.05 4.80 16.00
CA VAL A 205 12.82 5.56 16.15
C VAL A 205 11.73 4.65 16.69
N SER A 206 10.96 5.16 17.65
CA SER A 206 9.84 4.44 18.23
C SER A 206 8.78 5.39 18.78
N GLY A 207 7.55 4.91 18.92
CA GLY A 207 6.51 5.71 19.56
C GLY A 207 5.11 5.39 19.08
N GLY A 208 4.18 6.26 19.50
CA GLY A 208 2.77 6.17 19.12
C GLY A 208 2.12 7.54 19.00
N VAL A 209 1.04 7.60 18.22
CA VAL A 209 0.15 8.77 18.08
C VAL A 209 -1.25 8.33 17.74
N THR A 210 -2.27 9.03 18.22
CA THR A 210 -3.66 8.85 17.78
C THR A 210 -4.07 10.05 16.94
N LEU A 211 -4.49 9.79 15.69
CA LEU A 211 -4.97 10.80 14.76
C LEU A 211 -6.46 11.08 14.98
N SER A 212 -6.93 12.22 14.49
CA SER A 212 -8.34 12.60 14.49
C SER A 212 -9.22 11.78 13.54
N GLY A 213 -8.61 11.13 12.54
CA GLY A 213 -9.28 10.32 11.53
C GLY A 213 -8.31 9.39 10.82
N ALA A 214 -8.75 8.78 9.72
CA ALA A 214 -7.91 7.90 8.92
C ALA A 214 -6.67 8.64 8.40
N LEU A 215 -5.52 7.97 8.42
CA LEU A 215 -4.27 8.50 7.87
C LEU A 215 -4.44 8.82 6.38
N ASP A 216 -4.07 10.01 5.97
CA ASP A 216 -4.06 10.42 4.56
C ASP A 216 -2.72 11.07 4.12
N ARG A 217 -1.81 11.32 5.07
CA ARG A 217 -0.51 11.96 4.79
C ARG A 217 0.57 11.60 5.78
N VAL A 218 1.81 11.68 5.28
CA VAL A 218 3.05 11.60 6.05
C VAL A 218 3.90 12.82 5.69
N ARG A 219 4.45 13.50 6.68
CA ARG A 219 5.40 14.60 6.54
C ARG A 219 6.72 14.24 7.19
N ILE A 220 7.81 14.56 6.54
CA ILE A 220 9.14 14.56 7.13
C ILE A 220 9.59 16.02 7.27
N THR A 221 10.04 16.40 8.45
CA THR A 221 10.48 17.76 8.79
C THR A 221 11.57 17.71 9.88
N THR A 222 11.90 18.83 10.49
CA THR A 222 12.84 18.93 11.61
C THR A 222 12.13 19.46 12.86
N VAL A 223 12.71 19.24 14.04
CA VAL A 223 12.13 19.70 15.31
C VAL A 223 11.99 21.23 15.36
N ASN A 224 12.96 21.97 14.82
CA ASN A 224 12.90 23.43 14.75
C ASN A 224 12.00 23.95 13.60
N GLY A 225 11.67 23.09 12.61
CA GLY A 225 10.85 23.46 11.45
C GLY A 225 11.49 24.45 10.48
N THR A 226 12.75 24.79 10.66
CA THR A 226 13.47 25.83 9.87
C THR A 226 14.67 25.30 9.11
N ASP A 227 15.28 24.19 9.54
CA ASP A 227 16.37 23.57 8.79
C ASP A 227 15.84 23.07 7.45
N THR A 228 16.55 23.38 6.38
CA THR A 228 16.18 23.00 5.02
C THR A 228 16.82 21.67 4.64
N PHE A 229 16.07 20.84 3.96
CA PHE A 229 16.63 19.66 3.30
C PHE A 229 17.61 20.10 2.20
N ASP A 230 18.74 19.43 2.07
CA ASP A 230 19.83 19.81 1.14
C ASP A 230 20.43 18.62 0.37
N ALA A 231 20.13 17.37 0.75
CA ALA A 231 20.55 16.18 0.00
C ALA A 231 19.59 15.01 0.16
N GLY A 232 19.70 14.07 -0.78
CA GLY A 232 19.08 12.76 -0.71
C GLY A 232 17.70 12.66 -1.34
N THR A 233 17.03 11.58 -0.99
CA THR A 233 15.70 11.23 -1.51
C THR A 233 14.89 10.47 -0.46
N ILE A 234 13.62 10.77 -0.36
CA ILE A 234 12.69 10.08 0.51
C ILE A 234 11.59 9.42 -0.35
N ASN A 235 11.19 8.23 0.01
CA ASN A 235 10.01 7.60 -0.56
C ASN A 235 9.17 6.93 0.52
N ILE A 236 7.93 6.62 0.19
CA ILE A 236 7.06 5.79 1.02
C ILE A 236 6.61 4.55 0.25
N MET A 237 6.35 3.50 0.99
CA MET A 237 5.64 2.31 0.52
C MET A 237 4.52 2.02 1.51
N TYR A 238 3.35 1.62 1.03
CA TYR A 238 2.22 1.35 1.92
C TYR A 238 1.38 0.15 1.47
N GLU A 239 0.76 -0.49 2.44
CA GLU A 239 -0.11 -1.66 2.28
C GLU A 239 -1.26 -1.69 3.29
#